data_5bb9e2729461210811b94be5e42d66f7
#
_entry.id   5bb9e2729461210811b94be5e42d66f7
#
_cell.length_a   1.000
_cell.length_b   1.000
_cell.length_c   1.000
_cell.angle_alpha   90.00
_cell.angle_beta   90.00
_cell.angle_gamma   90.00
#
_symmetry.space_group_name_H-M   'P 1'
#
loop_
_entity.id
_entity.type
_entity.pdbx_description
1 polymer ?
#
loop_
_entity_poly.entity_id
_entity_poly.type
_entity_poly.pdbx_seq_one_letter_code
_entity_poly.pdbx_strand_id
1 'polypeptide(L)'
;MNIILLGPPGAGKGTQAATLVSERGMVQLSTGDMLRAAVAAGTPVGLQAKSVMESGGLVSDEIVSGIIGERLDQPDTANGVIFDGYPRTAAQAEALDGLLADRGRTLDYVIELGVDEAALIDRVVGRYTCAKCGTGYHDRYKKPVVAGVCDVCGSTEFKRRPDDNAETVHKRMAEYRAKTAPILPIYDAQGLVHRVDGMADIAHVGAAIAAILDKK
;
A
#
# COMPACT_ATOMS: atom_id res chain seq x y z
N MET A 1 -5.67 14.72 -7.56
CA MET A 1 -4.26 14.30 -7.38
C MET A 1 -4.20 12.78 -7.28
N ASN A 2 -3.35 12.11 -8.06
CA ASN A 2 -3.20 10.67 -8.03
C ASN A 2 -1.73 10.34 -7.75
N ILE A 3 -1.48 9.54 -6.71
CA ILE A 3 -0.12 9.23 -6.27
C ILE A 3 0.09 7.73 -6.09
N ILE A 4 1.30 7.28 -6.33
CA ILE A 4 1.75 5.93 -5.97
C ILE A 4 2.60 6.02 -4.70
N LEU A 5 2.32 5.19 -3.72
CA LEU A 5 3.26 4.90 -2.63
C LEU A 5 4.02 3.62 -2.97
N LEU A 6 5.31 3.74 -3.23
CA LEU A 6 6.20 2.66 -3.61
C LEU A 6 7.18 2.34 -2.48
N GLY A 7 7.57 1.10 -2.37
CA GLY A 7 8.51 0.61 -1.37
C GLY A 7 8.23 -0.83 -0.98
N PRO A 8 9.20 -1.52 -0.38
CA PRO A 8 9.08 -2.92 -0.02
C PRO A 8 7.99 -3.19 1.03
N PRO A 9 7.63 -4.46 1.26
CA PRO A 9 6.79 -4.85 2.39
C PRO A 9 7.38 -4.32 3.71
N GLY A 10 6.55 -3.69 4.55
CA GLY A 10 7.03 -3.09 5.81
C GLY A 10 7.55 -1.66 5.71
N ALA A 11 7.63 -1.05 4.53
CA ALA A 11 8.12 0.33 4.35
C ALA A 11 7.25 1.42 4.99
N GLY A 12 6.03 1.10 5.44
CA GLY A 12 5.15 2.09 6.07
C GLY A 12 4.11 2.72 5.11
N LYS A 13 3.99 2.25 3.88
CA LYS A 13 3.05 2.77 2.87
C LYS A 13 1.63 2.96 3.40
N GLY A 14 1.05 1.91 3.98
CA GLY A 14 -0.32 1.98 4.52
C GLY A 14 -0.48 2.94 5.70
N THR A 15 0.58 3.16 6.50
CA THR A 15 0.57 4.16 7.57
C THR A 15 0.51 5.57 6.99
N GLN A 16 1.34 5.86 6.00
CA GLN A 16 1.34 7.17 5.34
C GLN A 16 0.09 7.40 4.49
N ALA A 17 -0.43 6.36 3.83
CA ALA A 17 -1.70 6.43 3.13
C ALA A 17 -2.85 6.82 4.08
N ALA A 18 -2.93 6.21 5.27
CA ALA A 18 -3.97 6.55 6.25
C ALA A 18 -3.87 8.03 6.70
N THR A 19 -2.66 8.57 6.86
CA THR A 19 -2.44 9.99 7.16
C THR A 19 -2.98 10.87 6.02
N LEU A 20 -2.61 10.57 4.77
CA LEU A 20 -3.08 11.33 3.61
C LEU A 20 -4.59 11.24 3.41
N VAL A 21 -5.21 10.10 3.68
CA VAL A 21 -6.67 9.96 3.68
C VAL A 21 -7.31 10.90 4.69
N SER A 22 -6.79 10.95 5.93
CA SER A 22 -7.38 11.78 6.98
C SER A 22 -7.14 13.28 6.79
N GLU A 23 -5.97 13.67 6.26
CA GLU A 23 -5.58 15.07 6.13
C GLU A 23 -6.01 15.71 4.81
N ARG A 24 -6.08 14.93 3.72
CA ARG A 24 -6.31 15.44 2.35
C ARG A 24 -7.59 14.90 1.71
N GLY A 25 -8.34 14.04 2.38
CA GLY A 25 -9.57 13.45 1.85
C GLY A 25 -9.35 12.59 0.60
N MET A 26 -8.13 12.09 0.37
CA MET A 26 -7.81 11.17 -0.72
C MET A 26 -8.36 9.78 -0.44
N VAL A 27 -8.52 8.97 -1.48
CA VAL A 27 -8.95 7.57 -1.34
C VAL A 27 -7.77 6.63 -1.52
N GLN A 28 -7.53 5.76 -0.53
CA GLN A 28 -6.51 4.71 -0.63
C GLN A 28 -7.05 3.50 -1.39
N LEU A 29 -6.38 3.12 -2.47
CA LEU A 29 -6.59 1.86 -3.18
C LEU A 29 -5.46 0.89 -2.80
N SER A 30 -5.68 0.15 -1.69
CA SER A 30 -4.77 -0.91 -1.24
C SER A 30 -5.15 -2.22 -1.89
N THR A 31 -4.41 -2.64 -2.94
CA THR A 31 -4.68 -3.90 -3.63
C THR A 31 -4.62 -5.11 -2.70
N GLY A 32 -3.69 -5.09 -1.74
CA GLY A 32 -3.59 -6.15 -0.75
C GLY A 32 -4.83 -6.25 0.15
N ASP A 33 -5.41 -5.12 0.56
CA ASP A 33 -6.61 -5.12 1.42
C ASP A 33 -7.86 -5.48 0.62
N MET A 34 -7.98 -5.00 -0.64
CA MET A 34 -9.07 -5.38 -1.54
C MET A 34 -9.08 -6.89 -1.82
N LEU A 35 -7.92 -7.47 -2.12
CA LEU A 35 -7.80 -8.91 -2.33
C LEU A 35 -8.10 -9.71 -1.05
N ARG A 36 -7.62 -9.26 0.13
CA ARG A 36 -7.97 -9.89 1.41
C ARG A 36 -9.46 -9.83 1.71
N ALA A 37 -10.13 -8.73 1.39
CA ALA A 37 -11.58 -8.62 1.51
C ALA A 37 -12.29 -9.59 0.57
N ALA A 38 -11.84 -9.74 -0.68
CA ALA A 38 -12.35 -10.70 -1.64
C ALA A 38 -12.17 -12.15 -1.16
N VAL A 39 -11.03 -12.48 -0.57
CA VAL A 39 -10.75 -13.80 0.05
C VAL A 39 -11.72 -14.06 1.20
N ALA A 40 -11.91 -13.09 2.09
CA ALA A 40 -12.81 -13.22 3.24
C ALA A 40 -14.29 -13.37 2.82
N ALA A 41 -14.68 -12.71 1.72
CA ALA A 41 -16.01 -12.81 1.14
C ALA A 41 -16.22 -14.09 0.29
N GLY A 42 -15.17 -14.88 0.02
CA GLY A 42 -15.24 -16.09 -0.80
C GLY A 42 -15.57 -15.84 -2.27
N THR A 43 -15.27 -14.65 -2.79
CA THR A 43 -15.55 -14.33 -4.20
C THR A 43 -14.67 -15.18 -5.14
N PRO A 44 -15.04 -15.36 -6.43
CA PRO A 44 -14.20 -16.08 -7.39
C PRO A 44 -12.77 -15.52 -7.47
N VAL A 45 -12.61 -14.22 -7.48
CA VAL A 45 -11.30 -13.54 -7.43
C VAL A 45 -10.57 -13.85 -6.11
N GLY A 46 -11.27 -13.80 -4.98
CA GLY A 46 -10.70 -14.12 -3.68
C GLY A 46 -10.19 -15.56 -3.61
N LEU A 47 -10.94 -16.52 -4.13
CA LEU A 47 -10.53 -17.93 -4.17
C LEU A 47 -9.26 -18.14 -5.01
N GLN A 48 -9.14 -17.45 -6.15
CA GLN A 48 -7.94 -17.48 -6.99
C GLN A 48 -6.73 -16.80 -6.31
N ALA A 49 -6.96 -15.69 -5.62
CA ALA A 49 -5.90 -14.93 -4.97
C ALA A 49 -5.34 -15.58 -3.70
N LYS A 50 -6.14 -16.39 -3.01
CA LYS A 50 -5.83 -16.88 -1.65
C LYS A 50 -4.48 -17.58 -1.56
N SER A 51 -4.27 -18.64 -2.32
CA SER A 51 -3.03 -19.45 -2.26
C SER A 51 -1.79 -18.65 -2.66
N VAL A 52 -1.93 -17.78 -3.66
CA VAL A 52 -0.85 -16.90 -4.13
C VAL A 52 -0.44 -15.91 -3.04
N MET A 53 -1.40 -15.29 -2.38
CA MET A 53 -1.14 -14.32 -1.30
C MET A 53 -0.54 -14.98 -0.07
N GLU A 54 -1.04 -16.16 0.32
CA GLU A 54 -0.52 -16.92 1.47
C GLU A 54 0.93 -17.37 1.25
N SER A 55 1.32 -17.67 0.01
CA SER A 55 2.70 -17.97 -0.37
C SER A 55 3.60 -16.74 -0.54
N GLY A 56 3.06 -15.53 -0.48
CA GLY A 56 3.79 -14.27 -0.65
C GLY A 56 4.03 -13.87 -2.11
N GLY A 57 3.36 -14.51 -3.07
CA GLY A 57 3.41 -14.20 -4.49
C GLY A 57 2.54 -13.00 -4.90
N LEU A 58 2.58 -12.66 -6.20
CA LEU A 58 1.73 -11.65 -6.81
C LEU A 58 0.56 -12.32 -7.55
N VAL A 59 -0.64 -11.81 -7.32
CA VAL A 59 -1.85 -12.17 -8.10
C VAL A 59 -1.69 -11.64 -9.53
N SER A 60 -2.34 -12.26 -10.51
CA SER A 60 -2.17 -11.91 -11.92
C SER A 60 -2.46 -10.44 -12.21
N ASP A 61 -1.73 -9.87 -13.18
CA ASP A 61 -1.81 -8.45 -13.53
C ASP A 61 -3.23 -8.06 -13.99
N GLU A 62 -3.90 -8.93 -14.74
CA GLU A 62 -5.27 -8.70 -15.23
C GLU A 62 -6.26 -8.57 -14.08
N ILE A 63 -6.19 -9.47 -13.08
CA ILE A 63 -7.09 -9.45 -11.92
C ILE A 63 -6.87 -8.16 -11.13
N VAL A 64 -5.62 -7.82 -10.85
CA VAL A 64 -5.31 -6.64 -10.03
C VAL A 64 -5.67 -5.35 -10.75
N SER A 65 -5.34 -5.24 -12.05
CA SER A 65 -5.67 -4.06 -12.86
C SER A 65 -7.18 -3.91 -13.06
N GLY A 66 -7.91 -5.02 -13.21
CA GLY A 66 -9.37 -5.02 -13.27
C GLY A 66 -10.00 -4.45 -12.00
N ILE A 67 -9.58 -4.91 -10.82
CA ILE A 67 -10.05 -4.39 -9.53
C ILE A 67 -9.76 -2.88 -9.38
N ILE A 68 -8.58 -2.43 -9.80
CA ILE A 68 -8.22 -1.00 -9.79
C ILE A 68 -9.12 -0.21 -10.74
N GLY A 69 -9.35 -0.71 -11.96
CA GLY A 69 -10.23 -0.07 -12.95
C GLY A 69 -11.64 0.13 -12.40
N GLU A 70 -12.26 -0.93 -11.88
CA GLU A 70 -13.60 -0.87 -11.27
C GLU A 70 -13.65 0.12 -10.09
N ARG A 71 -12.58 0.20 -9.31
CA ARG A 71 -12.52 1.08 -8.15
C ARG A 71 -12.34 2.55 -8.54
N LEU A 72 -11.60 2.84 -9.62
CA LEU A 72 -11.43 4.18 -10.18
C LEU A 72 -12.74 4.78 -10.71
N ASP A 73 -13.71 3.96 -11.07
CA ASP A 73 -15.03 4.39 -11.54
C ASP A 73 -15.98 4.80 -10.41
N GLN A 74 -15.59 4.59 -9.15
CA GLN A 74 -16.41 5.00 -8.02
C GLN A 74 -16.29 6.52 -7.77
N PRO A 75 -17.39 7.21 -7.43
CA PRO A 75 -17.42 8.67 -7.32
C PRO A 75 -16.53 9.23 -6.21
N ASP A 76 -16.23 8.45 -5.17
CA ASP A 76 -15.37 8.89 -4.07
C ASP A 76 -13.90 9.08 -4.49
N THR A 77 -13.46 8.47 -5.60
CA THR A 77 -12.10 8.62 -6.13
C THR A 77 -11.84 9.95 -6.84
N ALA A 78 -12.86 10.77 -7.04
CA ALA A 78 -12.76 12.05 -7.76
C ALA A 78 -11.80 13.05 -7.08
N ASN A 79 -11.70 13.03 -5.73
CA ASN A 79 -10.84 13.94 -4.97
C ASN A 79 -9.37 13.56 -4.98
N GLY A 80 -9.03 12.41 -5.55
CA GLY A 80 -7.66 11.91 -5.64
C GLY A 80 -7.47 10.53 -5.03
N VAL A 81 -6.47 9.83 -5.54
CA VAL A 81 -6.22 8.42 -5.25
C VAL A 81 -4.79 8.19 -4.80
N ILE A 82 -4.64 7.34 -3.80
CA ILE A 82 -3.38 6.79 -3.33
C ILE A 82 -3.33 5.32 -3.75
N PHE A 83 -2.49 4.99 -4.70
CA PHE A 83 -2.22 3.59 -5.06
C PHE A 83 -1.23 2.99 -4.06
N ASP A 84 -1.69 2.05 -3.25
CA ASP A 84 -0.87 1.33 -2.27
C ASP A 84 -0.74 -0.15 -2.67
N GLY A 85 0.49 -0.53 -3.02
CA GLY A 85 0.78 -1.88 -3.51
C GLY A 85 0.33 -2.13 -4.95
N TYR A 86 0.18 -1.09 -5.75
CA TYR A 86 -0.04 -1.10 -7.19
C TYR A 86 0.57 0.17 -7.80
N PRO A 87 1.24 0.11 -8.97
CA PRO A 87 1.61 -1.14 -9.68
C PRO A 87 2.76 -1.89 -8.98
N ARG A 88 2.89 -3.19 -9.28
CA ARG A 88 3.99 -4.04 -8.81
C ARG A 88 4.79 -4.68 -9.95
N THR A 89 4.36 -4.52 -11.18
CA THR A 89 5.03 -5.02 -12.39
C THR A 89 5.03 -3.94 -13.47
N ALA A 90 5.90 -4.06 -14.47
CA ALA A 90 5.90 -3.15 -15.61
C ALA A 90 4.56 -3.18 -16.39
N ALA A 91 3.97 -4.37 -16.54
CA ALA A 91 2.67 -4.52 -17.18
C ALA A 91 1.55 -3.80 -16.40
N GLN A 92 1.57 -3.86 -15.06
CA GLN A 92 0.64 -3.09 -14.23
C GLN A 92 0.88 -1.58 -14.32
N ALA A 93 2.14 -1.13 -14.47
CA ALA A 93 2.45 0.29 -14.66
C ALA A 93 1.86 0.82 -15.97
N GLU A 94 2.05 0.08 -17.06
CA GLU A 94 1.45 0.42 -18.37
C GLU A 94 -0.09 0.39 -18.30
N ALA A 95 -0.67 -0.61 -17.66
CA ALA A 95 -2.11 -0.69 -17.45
C ALA A 95 -2.66 0.49 -16.65
N LEU A 96 -1.94 0.95 -15.62
CA LEU A 96 -2.33 2.13 -14.82
C LEU A 96 -2.35 3.39 -15.67
N ASP A 97 -1.34 3.61 -16.50
CA ASP A 97 -1.28 4.77 -17.38
C ASP A 97 -2.50 4.81 -18.32
N GLY A 98 -2.88 3.66 -18.91
CA GLY A 98 -4.09 3.52 -19.71
C GLY A 98 -5.36 3.79 -18.91
N LEU A 99 -5.51 3.15 -17.74
CA LEU A 99 -6.67 3.33 -16.86
C LEU A 99 -6.90 4.79 -16.44
N LEU A 100 -5.83 5.53 -16.19
CA LEU A 100 -5.91 6.95 -15.85
C LEU A 100 -6.23 7.79 -17.09
N ALA A 101 -5.57 7.55 -18.22
CA ALA A 101 -5.80 8.28 -19.48
C ALA A 101 -7.25 8.15 -19.96
N ASP A 102 -7.83 6.94 -19.93
CA ASP A 102 -9.23 6.68 -20.31
C ASP A 102 -10.23 7.48 -19.46
N ARG A 103 -9.82 7.93 -18.28
CA ARG A 103 -10.63 8.73 -17.35
C ARG A 103 -10.24 10.21 -17.32
N GLY A 104 -9.38 10.67 -18.25
CA GLY A 104 -8.87 12.03 -18.29
C GLY A 104 -8.06 12.42 -17.06
N ARG A 105 -7.44 11.44 -16.39
CA ARG A 105 -6.62 11.61 -15.19
C ARG A 105 -5.14 11.38 -15.50
N THR A 106 -4.28 11.92 -14.65
CA THR A 106 -2.83 11.72 -14.74
C THR A 106 -2.28 11.24 -13.41
N LEU A 107 -1.15 10.56 -13.44
CA LEU A 107 -0.34 10.31 -12.26
C LEU A 107 0.46 11.58 -11.92
N ASP A 108 0.35 12.06 -10.68
CA ASP A 108 1.02 13.29 -10.26
C ASP A 108 2.37 13.02 -9.58
N TYR A 109 2.45 11.99 -8.72
CA TYR A 109 3.66 11.67 -7.95
C TYR A 109 3.83 10.17 -7.71
N VAL A 110 5.07 9.75 -7.65
CA VAL A 110 5.50 8.43 -7.14
C VAL A 110 6.39 8.67 -5.92
N ILE A 111 5.90 8.34 -4.76
CA ILE A 111 6.65 8.51 -3.50
C ILE A 111 7.30 7.17 -3.15
N GLU A 112 8.62 7.10 -3.28
CA GLU A 112 9.40 5.94 -2.86
C GLU A 112 9.79 6.07 -1.38
N LEU A 113 9.35 5.11 -0.56
CA LEU A 113 9.79 4.98 0.82
C LEU A 113 11.03 4.07 0.88
N GLY A 114 12.20 4.71 0.99
CA GLY A 114 13.48 4.01 1.16
C GLY A 114 13.61 3.44 2.58
N VAL A 115 13.92 2.16 2.71
CA VAL A 115 14.07 1.50 4.01
C VAL A 115 15.20 0.48 3.99
N ASP A 116 15.85 0.32 5.15
CA ASP A 116 16.83 -0.73 5.35
C ASP A 116 16.14 -2.10 5.40
N GLU A 117 16.61 -3.02 4.57
CA GLU A 117 16.05 -4.37 4.47
C GLU A 117 16.14 -5.14 5.79
N ALA A 118 17.19 -4.91 6.59
CA ALA A 118 17.36 -5.55 7.88
C ALA A 118 16.22 -5.22 8.87
N ALA A 119 15.62 -4.04 8.76
CA ALA A 119 14.50 -3.62 9.62
C ALA A 119 13.13 -4.16 9.17
N LEU A 120 13.01 -4.64 7.92
CA LEU A 120 11.70 -4.95 7.32
C LEU A 120 11.01 -6.17 7.93
N ILE A 121 11.78 -7.21 8.30
CA ILE A 121 11.22 -8.42 8.91
C ILE A 121 10.52 -8.06 10.21
N ASP A 122 11.19 -7.32 11.11
CA ASP A 122 10.63 -6.86 12.38
C ASP A 122 9.36 -6.01 12.16
N ARG A 123 9.42 -5.07 11.19
CA ARG A 123 8.28 -4.21 10.85
C ARG A 123 7.07 -4.95 10.31
N VAL A 124 7.26 -6.06 9.60
CA VAL A 124 6.14 -6.85 9.07
C VAL A 124 5.59 -7.81 10.12
N VAL A 125 6.48 -8.54 10.81
CA VAL A 125 6.07 -9.57 11.79
C VAL A 125 5.37 -8.96 13.00
N GLY A 126 5.81 -7.77 13.45
CA GLY A 126 5.19 -7.05 14.57
C GLY A 126 3.90 -6.31 14.23
N ARG A 127 3.45 -6.32 12.97
CA ARG A 127 2.25 -5.61 12.53
C ARG A 127 0.98 -6.31 12.94
N TYR A 128 -0.03 -5.52 13.35
CA TYR A 128 -1.41 -5.96 13.55
C TYR A 128 -2.38 -4.82 13.23
N THR A 129 -3.66 -5.14 13.12
CA THR A 129 -4.68 -4.15 12.77
C THR A 129 -5.90 -4.33 13.66
N CYS A 130 -6.61 -3.23 13.95
CA CYS A 130 -7.94 -3.30 14.53
C CYS A 130 -8.87 -4.08 13.58
N ALA A 131 -9.56 -5.11 14.10
CA ALA A 131 -10.44 -5.94 13.28
C ALA A 131 -11.68 -5.16 12.79
N LYS A 132 -12.11 -4.12 13.54
CA LYS A 132 -13.32 -3.34 13.27
C LYS A 132 -13.07 -2.21 12.26
N CYS A 133 -12.04 -1.36 12.46
CA CYS A 133 -11.83 -0.16 11.63
C CYS A 133 -10.58 -0.23 10.73
N GLY A 134 -9.78 -1.30 10.83
CA GLY A 134 -8.58 -1.47 10.00
C GLY A 134 -7.36 -0.66 10.43
N THR A 135 -7.45 0.18 11.46
CA THR A 135 -6.31 0.97 11.95
C THR A 135 -5.11 0.09 12.23
N GLY A 136 -3.97 0.44 11.61
CA GLY A 136 -2.72 -0.31 11.74
C GLY A 136 -1.95 0.05 13.01
N TYR A 137 -1.41 -0.97 13.66
CA TYR A 137 -0.54 -0.91 14.84
C TYR A 137 0.70 -1.77 14.66
N HIS A 138 1.62 -1.62 15.58
CA HIS A 138 2.85 -2.41 15.63
C HIS A 138 3.27 -2.66 17.09
N ASP A 139 3.79 -3.84 17.38
CA ASP A 139 4.21 -4.25 18.73
C ASP A 139 5.23 -3.30 19.38
N ARG A 140 6.06 -2.62 18.55
CA ARG A 140 7.14 -1.71 19.01
C ARG A 140 6.96 -0.28 18.54
N TYR A 141 6.61 -0.06 17.26
CA TYR A 141 6.71 1.27 16.62
C TYR A 141 5.40 2.08 16.67
N LYS A 142 4.25 1.44 16.86
CA LYS A 142 2.96 2.11 16.95
C LYS A 142 1.99 1.31 17.81
N LYS A 143 2.11 1.47 19.12
CA LYS A 143 1.19 0.86 20.09
C LYS A 143 -0.06 1.73 20.26
N PRO A 144 -1.22 1.15 20.59
CA PRO A 144 -2.35 1.94 21.04
C PRO A 144 -2.03 2.63 22.38
N VAL A 145 -2.62 3.79 22.61
CA VAL A 145 -2.45 4.60 23.85
C VAL A 145 -2.87 3.79 25.07
N VAL A 146 -4.02 3.13 24.96
CA VAL A 146 -4.49 2.16 25.97
C VAL A 146 -4.27 0.75 25.43
N ALA A 147 -3.48 -0.05 26.15
CA ALA A 147 -3.16 -1.40 25.73
C ALA A 147 -4.44 -2.23 25.42
N GLY A 148 -4.51 -2.81 24.24
CA GLY A 148 -5.65 -3.64 23.83
C GLY A 148 -6.92 -2.85 23.43
N VAL A 149 -6.85 -1.51 23.28
CA VAL A 149 -7.98 -0.68 22.84
C VAL A 149 -7.57 0.15 21.62
N CYS A 150 -8.37 0.07 20.57
CA CYS A 150 -8.11 0.86 19.35
C CYS A 150 -8.34 2.36 19.60
N ASP A 151 -7.35 3.20 19.30
CA ASP A 151 -7.39 4.65 19.50
C ASP A 151 -8.45 5.36 18.64
N VAL A 152 -8.89 4.73 17.55
CA VAL A 152 -9.82 5.33 16.59
C VAL A 152 -11.26 4.94 16.86
N CYS A 153 -11.54 3.66 17.16
CA CYS A 153 -12.92 3.18 17.27
C CYS A 153 -13.25 2.49 18.62
N GLY A 154 -12.31 2.44 19.54
CA GLY A 154 -12.50 1.85 20.87
C GLY A 154 -12.65 0.32 20.89
N SER A 155 -12.53 -0.38 19.76
CA SER A 155 -12.61 -1.84 19.69
C SER A 155 -11.42 -2.49 20.41
N THR A 156 -11.67 -3.64 21.03
CA THR A 156 -10.65 -4.48 21.66
C THR A 156 -10.23 -5.67 20.78
N GLU A 157 -10.82 -5.78 19.59
CA GLU A 157 -10.52 -6.87 18.66
C GLU A 157 -9.43 -6.46 17.69
N PHE A 158 -8.35 -7.25 17.66
CA PHE A 158 -7.22 -7.05 16.76
C PHE A 158 -6.94 -8.34 15.99
N LYS A 159 -6.37 -8.18 14.79
CA LYS A 159 -5.98 -9.30 13.93
C LYS A 159 -4.60 -9.09 13.34
N ARG A 160 -3.87 -10.20 13.14
CA ARG A 160 -2.63 -10.26 12.36
C ARG A 160 -2.91 -10.88 10.99
N ARG A 161 -2.13 -10.49 10.01
CA ARG A 161 -2.24 -11.06 8.66
C ARG A 161 -1.56 -12.42 8.63
N PRO A 162 -2.15 -13.44 7.98
CA PRO A 162 -1.53 -14.77 7.88
C PRO A 162 -0.17 -14.75 7.15
N ASP A 163 0.01 -13.79 6.22
CA ASP A 163 1.21 -13.58 5.42
C ASP A 163 2.28 -12.70 6.11
N ASP A 164 2.09 -12.32 7.38
CA ASP A 164 3.05 -11.54 8.15
C ASP A 164 3.94 -12.44 9.03
N ASN A 165 4.69 -13.32 8.39
CA ASN A 165 5.68 -14.18 9.02
C ASN A 165 7.02 -14.08 8.28
N ALA A 166 8.12 -14.43 8.94
CA ALA A 166 9.48 -14.24 8.42
C ALA A 166 9.71 -14.93 7.07
N GLU A 167 9.22 -16.15 6.89
CA GLU A 167 9.39 -16.91 5.64
C GLU A 167 8.70 -16.20 4.46
N THR A 168 7.44 -15.81 4.66
CA THR A 168 6.66 -15.12 3.63
C THR A 168 7.25 -13.73 3.33
N VAL A 169 7.80 -13.04 4.34
CA VAL A 169 8.48 -11.74 4.15
C VAL A 169 9.66 -11.88 3.22
N HIS A 170 10.51 -12.90 3.37
CA HIS A 170 11.64 -13.13 2.47
C HIS A 170 11.20 -13.33 1.02
N LYS A 171 10.14 -14.11 0.78
CA LYS A 171 9.56 -14.30 -0.56
C LYS A 171 9.02 -12.98 -1.13
N ARG A 172 8.28 -12.23 -0.33
CA ARG A 172 7.74 -10.91 -0.72
C ARG A 172 8.84 -9.90 -1.05
N MET A 173 9.97 -9.96 -0.35
CA MET A 173 11.14 -9.14 -0.66
C MET A 173 11.79 -9.55 -1.98
N ALA A 174 11.91 -10.86 -2.24
CA ALA A 174 12.42 -11.36 -3.51
C ALA A 174 11.51 -10.91 -4.68
N GLU A 175 10.19 -11.05 -4.55
CA GLU A 175 9.22 -10.57 -5.54
C GLU A 175 9.31 -9.05 -5.75
N TYR A 176 9.45 -8.27 -4.67
CA TYR A 176 9.63 -6.81 -4.76
C TYR A 176 10.87 -6.45 -5.56
N ARG A 177 12.03 -7.06 -5.26
CA ARG A 177 13.28 -6.77 -5.99
C ARG A 177 13.21 -7.18 -7.45
N ALA A 178 12.58 -8.34 -7.73
CA ALA A 178 12.53 -8.88 -9.08
C ALA A 178 11.53 -8.15 -9.99
N LYS A 179 10.38 -7.72 -9.45
CA LYS A 179 9.25 -7.25 -10.26
C LYS A 179 8.87 -5.80 -10.00
N THR A 180 8.98 -5.32 -8.75
CA THR A 180 8.46 -4.00 -8.37
C THR A 180 9.55 -2.93 -8.39
N ALA A 181 10.73 -3.18 -7.84
CA ALA A 181 11.82 -2.22 -7.91
C ALA A 181 12.18 -1.79 -9.34
N PRO A 182 12.13 -2.68 -10.37
CA PRO A 182 12.40 -2.32 -11.75
C PRO A 182 11.41 -1.33 -12.39
N ILE A 183 10.27 -1.02 -11.76
CA ILE A 183 9.36 0.01 -12.29
C ILE A 183 9.80 1.45 -11.93
N LEU A 184 10.64 1.62 -10.90
CA LEU A 184 11.16 2.93 -10.50
C LEU A 184 11.80 3.71 -11.66
N PRO A 185 12.72 3.14 -12.47
CA PRO A 185 13.29 3.83 -13.62
C PRO A 185 12.26 4.32 -14.64
N ILE A 186 11.13 3.65 -14.79
CA ILE A 186 10.04 4.04 -15.70
C ILE A 186 9.48 5.40 -15.27
N TYR A 187 9.19 5.55 -13.98
CA TYR A 187 8.67 6.79 -13.42
C TYR A 187 9.75 7.86 -13.17
N ASP A 188 11.00 7.46 -12.89
CA ASP A 188 12.13 8.39 -12.82
C ASP A 188 12.35 9.11 -14.16
N ALA A 189 12.24 8.40 -15.28
CA ALA A 189 12.35 8.99 -16.63
C ALA A 189 11.24 10.02 -16.92
N GLN A 190 10.10 9.91 -16.23
CA GLN A 190 9.00 10.87 -16.31
C GLN A 190 9.14 12.03 -15.30
N GLY A 191 10.15 12.01 -14.44
CA GLY A 191 10.35 13.01 -13.39
C GLY A 191 9.36 12.95 -12.23
N LEU A 192 8.66 11.81 -12.07
CA LEU A 192 7.58 11.64 -11.07
C LEU A 192 8.07 11.12 -9.72
N VAL A 193 9.29 10.54 -9.66
CA VAL A 193 9.77 9.87 -8.44
C VAL A 193 10.34 10.85 -7.43
N HIS A 194 9.81 10.78 -6.21
CA HIS A 194 10.32 11.48 -5.04
C HIS A 194 10.68 10.47 -3.95
N ARG A 195 11.91 10.54 -3.43
CA ARG A 195 12.43 9.61 -2.43
C ARG A 195 12.33 10.19 -1.04
N VAL A 196 11.77 9.41 -0.12
CA VAL A 196 11.61 9.75 1.29
C VAL A 196 12.26 8.68 2.15
N ASP A 197 12.98 9.09 3.19
CA ASP A 197 13.57 8.18 4.17
C ASP A 197 12.46 7.53 5.02
N GLY A 198 12.10 6.30 4.69
CA GLY A 198 11.12 5.50 5.42
C GLY A 198 11.66 4.93 6.75
N MET A 199 12.93 5.20 7.11
CA MET A 199 13.51 4.84 8.42
C MET A 199 13.26 5.91 9.48
N ALA A 200 12.93 7.15 9.10
CA ALA A 200 12.52 8.19 10.01
C ALA A 200 11.22 7.83 10.77
N ASP A 201 10.90 8.54 11.82
CA ASP A 201 9.63 8.34 12.51
C ASP A 201 8.42 8.71 11.62
N ILE A 202 7.24 8.19 12.01
CA ILE A 202 6.02 8.29 11.20
C ILE A 202 5.66 9.74 10.87
N ALA A 203 5.86 10.68 11.84
CA ALA A 203 5.51 12.08 11.65
C ALA A 203 6.47 12.78 10.68
N HIS A 204 7.79 12.51 10.79
CA HIS A 204 8.78 13.07 9.86
C HIS A 204 8.58 12.56 8.44
N VAL A 205 8.30 11.26 8.26
CA VAL A 205 7.96 10.70 6.93
C VAL A 205 6.73 11.40 6.36
N GLY A 206 5.68 11.57 7.17
CA GLY A 206 4.45 12.26 6.77
C GLY A 206 4.71 13.72 6.35
N ALA A 207 5.49 14.46 7.14
CA ALA A 207 5.87 15.84 6.83
C ALA A 207 6.69 15.95 5.53
N ALA A 208 7.61 15.01 5.29
CA ALA A 208 8.39 14.97 4.04
C ALA A 208 7.49 14.72 2.83
N ILE A 209 6.53 13.79 2.93
CA ILE A 209 5.55 13.53 1.87
C ILE A 209 4.68 14.78 1.64
N ALA A 210 4.15 15.39 2.71
CA ALA A 210 3.35 16.61 2.61
C ALA A 210 4.11 17.72 1.88
N ALA A 211 5.38 17.95 2.24
CA ALA A 211 6.23 18.95 1.60
C ALA A 211 6.47 18.70 0.09
N ILE A 212 6.44 17.44 -0.37
CA ILE A 212 6.51 17.10 -1.78
C ILE A 212 5.17 17.45 -2.47
N LEU A 213 4.06 17.06 -1.87
CA LEU A 213 2.73 17.25 -2.46
C LEU A 213 2.26 18.71 -2.48
N ASP A 214 2.83 19.56 -1.63
CA ASP A 214 2.50 20.99 -1.51
C ASP A 214 3.34 21.89 -2.45
N LYS A 215 4.26 21.34 -3.22
CA LYS A 215 5.15 22.06 -4.15
C LYS A 215 4.50 22.40 -5.50
N LYS A 216 3.17 22.45 -5.59
CA LYS A 216 2.48 22.91 -6.81
C LYS A 216 2.55 24.41 -6.98
#